data_40085aa0f2a4d72a849b3e8f3c3b547f
#
_entry.id   40085aa0f2a4d72a849b3e8f3c3b547f
#
_cell.length_a   1.000
_cell.length_b   1.000
_cell.length_c   1.000
_cell.angle_alpha   90.00
_cell.angle_beta   90.00
_cell.angle_gamma   90.00
#
_symmetry.space_group_name_H-M   'P 1'
#
loop_
_entity.id
_entity.type
_entity.pdbx_description
1 polymer ?
#
loop_
_entity_poly.entity_id
_entity_poly.type
_entity_poly.pdbx_seq_one_letter_code
_entity_poly.pdbx_strand_id
1 'polypeptide(L)'
;MCSSDLAAFVIGGHKITYPAHYHSCIVADTGIMKDAPMELMRAGYGDVVGKYTALSDWRLTKAVNDEHYCEITARLVQNAVDLCVDNTERYFRREEDAVERMNEALILTGISMGITGYTRPASGSEHHLAHYWELAAIEKGVPHPLHGNSVGLASIASAEVYDIMSRRFEVVAEVHAPKPDFLREIYAKAGSALTPAELGISNELFLESLRNGYKIRPRYTIFNFTRDHGMLDEVAGEVAKRMGR
;
A
#
# COMPACT_ATOMS: atom_id res chain seq x y z
N MET A 1 -10.86 4.88 -7.70
CA MET A 1 -11.49 4.10 -8.79
C MET A 1 -11.64 2.67 -8.30
N CYS A 2 -12.84 2.11 -8.28
CA CYS A 2 -13.05 0.72 -7.86
C CYS A 2 -13.02 -0.15 -9.13
N SER A 3 -11.91 -0.83 -9.36
CA SER A 3 -11.72 -1.70 -10.53
C SER A 3 -11.94 -3.19 -10.20
N SER A 4 -12.49 -3.49 -9.01
CA SER A 4 -12.71 -4.84 -8.51
C SER A 4 -14.18 -5.10 -8.20
N ASP A 5 -14.51 -6.36 -7.98
CA ASP A 5 -15.81 -6.84 -7.48
C ASP A 5 -15.96 -6.69 -5.95
N LEU A 6 -15.09 -5.91 -5.33
CA LEU A 6 -15.07 -5.70 -3.88
C LEU A 6 -15.36 -4.24 -3.55
N ALA A 7 -16.31 -4.01 -2.65
CA ALA A 7 -16.67 -2.68 -2.16
C ALA A 7 -16.35 -2.56 -0.66
N ALA A 8 -15.56 -1.56 -0.30
CA ALA A 8 -15.17 -1.31 1.09
C ALA A 8 -15.96 -0.14 1.69
N PHE A 9 -16.60 -0.39 2.83
CA PHE A 9 -17.39 0.59 3.58
C PHE A 9 -16.91 0.69 5.02
N VAL A 10 -17.13 1.84 5.65
CA VAL A 10 -16.97 1.98 7.11
C VAL A 10 -18.35 1.94 7.75
N ILE A 11 -18.61 0.90 8.56
CA ILE A 11 -19.88 0.69 9.25
C ILE A 11 -19.59 0.49 10.75
N GLY A 12 -20.16 1.36 11.60
CA GLY A 12 -19.95 1.28 13.04
C GLY A 12 -18.48 1.38 13.47
N GLY A 13 -17.66 2.19 12.75
CA GLY A 13 -16.23 2.34 13.04
C GLY A 13 -15.33 1.20 12.51
N HIS A 14 -15.90 0.22 11.82
CA HIS A 14 -15.14 -0.88 11.22
C HIS A 14 -15.15 -0.82 9.69
N LYS A 15 -14.00 -1.05 9.07
CA LYS A 15 -13.90 -1.17 7.61
C LYS A 15 -14.26 -2.59 7.18
N ILE A 16 -15.37 -2.72 6.47
CA ILE A 16 -15.93 -4.00 6.00
C ILE A 16 -15.85 -4.01 4.48
N THR A 17 -15.38 -5.11 3.91
CA THR A 17 -15.34 -5.32 2.45
C THR A 17 -16.47 -6.27 2.08
N TYR A 18 -17.35 -5.83 1.18
CA TYR A 18 -18.44 -6.62 0.66
C TYR A 18 -18.15 -7.10 -0.76
N PRO A 19 -18.54 -8.33 -1.12
CA PRO A 19 -18.61 -8.76 -2.50
C PRO A 19 -19.56 -7.84 -3.29
N ALA A 20 -19.13 -7.41 -4.45
CA ALA A 20 -19.91 -6.61 -5.39
C ALA A 20 -19.80 -7.24 -6.79
N HIS A 21 -20.29 -6.56 -7.81
CA HIS A 21 -20.13 -7.00 -9.19
C HIS A 21 -19.08 -6.13 -9.90
N TYR A 22 -18.32 -6.75 -10.79
CA TYR A 22 -17.47 -5.99 -11.70
C TYR A 22 -18.32 -5.02 -12.53
N HIS A 23 -17.73 -3.88 -12.84
CA HIS A 23 -18.32 -2.96 -13.81
C HIS A 23 -18.39 -3.63 -15.20
N SER A 24 -19.48 -3.42 -15.91
CA SER A 24 -19.62 -3.90 -17.28
C SER A 24 -18.66 -3.21 -18.25
N CYS A 25 -18.20 -2.01 -17.91
CA CYS A 25 -17.26 -1.22 -18.68
C CYS A 25 -16.53 -0.23 -17.77
N ILE A 26 -15.25 0.00 -18.03
CA ILE A 26 -14.45 1.08 -17.45
C ILE A 26 -13.97 1.97 -18.59
N VAL A 27 -14.35 3.26 -18.57
CA VAL A 27 -13.87 4.25 -19.53
C VAL A 27 -12.82 5.13 -18.82
N ALA A 28 -11.58 5.06 -19.28
CA ALA A 28 -10.46 5.84 -18.78
C ALA A 28 -9.98 6.77 -19.89
N ASP A 29 -10.55 7.96 -19.95
CA ASP A 29 -10.12 9.00 -20.90
C ASP A 29 -8.84 9.68 -20.38
N THR A 30 -7.72 9.36 -21.02
CA THR A 30 -6.40 9.88 -20.64
C THR A 30 -6.27 11.38 -20.87
N GLY A 31 -6.97 11.91 -21.87
CA GLY A 31 -7.05 13.34 -22.15
C GLY A 31 -7.68 14.15 -21.00
N ILE A 32 -8.68 13.57 -20.32
CA ILE A 32 -9.31 14.15 -19.12
C ILE A 32 -8.45 13.88 -17.89
N MET A 33 -7.97 12.64 -17.74
CA MET A 33 -7.28 12.20 -16.52
C MET A 33 -5.93 12.88 -16.30
N LYS A 34 -5.21 13.23 -17.37
CA LYS A 34 -3.95 13.97 -17.25
C LYS A 34 -4.11 15.35 -16.62
N ASP A 35 -5.31 15.95 -16.70
CA ASP A 35 -5.62 17.25 -16.10
C ASP A 35 -6.12 17.16 -14.65
N ALA A 36 -6.12 15.97 -14.06
CA ALA A 36 -6.47 15.79 -12.66
C ALA A 36 -5.60 16.64 -11.72
N PRO A 37 -6.13 17.10 -10.57
CA PRO A 37 -5.33 17.73 -9.54
C PRO A 37 -4.12 16.89 -9.16
N MET A 38 -2.95 17.53 -9.00
CA MET A 38 -1.69 16.84 -8.70
C MET A 38 -1.76 15.98 -7.43
N GLU A 39 -2.55 16.40 -6.46
CA GLU A 39 -2.79 15.65 -5.23
C GLU A 39 -3.48 14.30 -5.49
N LEU A 40 -4.45 14.27 -6.41
CA LEU A 40 -5.12 13.03 -6.81
C LEU A 40 -4.21 12.13 -7.64
N MET A 41 -3.34 12.72 -8.47
CA MET A 41 -2.32 11.96 -9.20
C MET A 41 -1.33 11.29 -8.24
N ARG A 42 -0.87 12.01 -7.19
CA ARG A 42 0.00 11.44 -6.15
C ARG A 42 -0.69 10.32 -5.37
N ALA A 43 -1.97 10.50 -5.05
CA ALA A 43 -2.74 9.46 -4.38
C ALA A 43 -2.87 8.19 -5.24
N GLY A 44 -3.20 8.32 -6.52
CA GLY A 44 -3.21 7.17 -7.44
C GLY A 44 -1.86 6.47 -7.52
N TYR A 45 -0.77 7.24 -7.65
CA TYR A 45 0.59 6.71 -7.67
C TYR A 45 0.95 5.99 -6.37
N GLY A 46 0.64 6.58 -5.21
CA GLY A 46 0.92 5.99 -3.91
C GLY A 46 0.21 4.66 -3.71
N ASP A 47 -1.04 4.55 -4.14
CA ASP A 47 -1.79 3.29 -4.09
C ASP A 47 -1.18 2.22 -5.01
N VAL A 48 -0.75 2.57 -6.22
CA VAL A 48 -0.09 1.61 -7.13
C VAL A 48 1.24 1.14 -6.57
N VAL A 49 2.12 2.03 -6.16
CA VAL A 49 3.47 1.69 -5.66
C VAL A 49 3.40 0.88 -4.36
N GLY A 50 2.41 1.11 -3.51
CA GLY A 50 2.18 0.31 -2.30
C GLY A 50 2.05 -1.20 -2.56
N LYS A 51 1.73 -1.61 -3.78
CA LYS A 51 1.63 -3.03 -4.13
C LYS A 51 2.95 -3.80 -4.01
N TYR A 52 4.10 -3.13 -4.06
CA TYR A 52 5.37 -3.79 -3.75
C TYR A 52 5.37 -4.43 -2.36
N THR A 53 4.85 -3.70 -1.36
CA THR A 53 4.77 -4.24 0.02
C THR A 53 3.64 -5.23 0.18
N ALA A 54 2.51 -5.03 -0.50
CA ALA A 54 1.41 -6.00 -0.53
C ALA A 54 1.86 -7.37 -1.07
N LEU A 55 2.60 -7.38 -2.19
CA LEU A 55 3.16 -8.59 -2.78
C LEU A 55 4.21 -9.23 -1.86
N SER A 56 4.98 -8.42 -1.13
CA SER A 56 5.93 -8.93 -0.13
C SER A 56 5.22 -9.64 1.01
N ASP A 57 4.15 -9.05 1.55
CA ASP A 57 3.33 -9.71 2.58
C ASP A 57 2.70 -11.01 2.07
N TRP A 58 2.29 -11.05 0.81
CA TRP A 58 1.72 -12.27 0.24
C TRP A 58 2.76 -13.38 0.08
N ARG A 59 4.00 -13.05 -0.38
CA ARG A 59 5.13 -14.00 -0.43
C ARG A 59 5.50 -14.49 0.98
N LEU A 60 5.58 -13.57 1.96
CA LEU A 60 5.86 -13.93 3.35
C LEU A 60 4.82 -14.92 3.88
N THR A 61 3.55 -14.65 3.65
CA THR A 61 2.47 -15.50 4.17
C THR A 61 2.44 -16.87 3.49
N LYS A 62 2.77 -16.94 2.21
CA LYS A 62 3.02 -18.23 1.53
C LYS A 62 4.12 -19.01 2.25
N ALA A 63 5.23 -18.35 2.57
CA ALA A 63 6.40 -19.02 3.16
C ALA A 63 6.16 -19.49 4.60
N VAL A 64 5.39 -18.74 5.40
CA VAL A 64 5.25 -19.02 6.85
C VAL A 64 3.94 -19.70 7.21
N ASN A 65 2.88 -19.56 6.44
CA ASN A 65 1.54 -20.06 6.73
C ASN A 65 0.97 -20.95 5.62
N ASP A 66 1.76 -21.25 4.57
CA ASP A 66 1.31 -22.01 3.39
C ASP A 66 0.04 -21.41 2.74
N GLU A 67 -0.11 -20.08 2.81
CA GLU A 67 -1.23 -19.40 2.18
C GLU A 67 -1.13 -19.52 0.65
N HIS A 68 -2.29 -19.73 0.00
CA HIS A 68 -2.32 -19.80 -1.46
C HIS A 68 -1.69 -18.55 -2.11
N TYR A 69 -0.76 -18.76 -3.04
CA TYR A 69 -0.07 -17.72 -3.77
C TYR A 69 -0.14 -17.99 -5.28
N CYS A 70 -0.72 -17.06 -6.02
CA CYS A 70 -0.79 -17.14 -7.48
C CYS A 70 0.36 -16.35 -8.12
N GLU A 71 1.38 -17.07 -8.60
CA GLU A 71 2.55 -16.44 -9.22
C GLU A 71 2.21 -15.62 -10.46
N ILE A 72 1.23 -16.08 -11.26
CA ILE A 72 0.81 -15.37 -12.48
C ILE A 72 0.24 -14.01 -12.11
N THR A 73 -0.68 -13.99 -11.14
CA THR A 73 -1.31 -12.75 -10.67
C THR A 73 -0.30 -11.82 -9.99
N ALA A 74 0.61 -12.38 -9.17
CA ALA A 74 1.64 -11.60 -8.53
C ALA A 74 2.59 -10.94 -9.55
N ARG A 75 3.01 -11.68 -10.60
CA ARG A 75 3.83 -11.12 -11.69
C ARG A 75 3.08 -10.07 -12.50
N LEU A 76 1.78 -10.25 -12.73
CA LEU A 76 0.97 -9.26 -13.43
C LEU A 76 0.96 -7.93 -12.68
N VAL A 77 0.72 -7.95 -11.37
CA VAL A 77 0.75 -6.76 -10.52
C VAL A 77 2.16 -6.18 -10.41
N GLN A 78 3.19 -7.01 -10.22
CA GLN A 78 4.58 -6.56 -10.16
C GLN A 78 4.97 -5.79 -11.42
N ASN A 79 4.73 -6.36 -12.61
CA ASN A 79 5.05 -5.72 -13.88
C ASN A 79 4.27 -4.40 -14.07
N ALA A 80 3.03 -4.34 -13.65
CA ALA A 80 2.23 -3.13 -13.73
C ALA A 80 2.80 -2.01 -12.83
N VAL A 81 3.25 -2.35 -11.62
CA VAL A 81 3.89 -1.38 -10.71
C VAL A 81 5.23 -0.93 -11.25
N ASP A 82 6.07 -1.86 -11.73
CA ASP A 82 7.38 -1.55 -12.31
C ASP A 82 7.24 -0.56 -13.47
N LEU A 83 6.27 -0.81 -14.35
CA LEU A 83 5.99 0.08 -15.49
C LEU A 83 5.57 1.49 -15.03
N CYS A 84 4.81 1.63 -13.94
CA CYS A 84 4.45 2.93 -13.37
C CYS A 84 5.66 3.64 -12.78
N VAL A 85 6.53 2.90 -12.07
CA VAL A 85 7.74 3.45 -11.45
C VAL A 85 8.74 3.92 -12.52
N ASP A 86 8.93 3.15 -13.58
CA ASP A 86 9.80 3.52 -14.71
C ASP A 86 9.31 4.79 -15.43
N ASN A 87 8.02 5.09 -15.35
CA ASN A 87 7.41 6.28 -15.96
C ASN A 87 7.06 7.39 -14.96
N THR A 88 7.58 7.36 -13.73
CA THR A 88 7.23 8.32 -12.66
C THR A 88 7.31 9.77 -13.12
N GLU A 89 8.47 10.22 -13.63
CA GLU A 89 8.65 11.61 -14.03
C GLU A 89 7.73 12.03 -15.19
N ARG A 90 7.53 11.12 -16.15
CA ARG A 90 6.66 11.35 -17.31
C ARG A 90 5.19 11.47 -16.86
N TYR A 91 4.76 10.62 -15.93
CA TYR A 91 3.42 10.68 -15.34
C TYR A 91 3.17 12.04 -14.66
N PHE A 92 4.11 12.51 -13.84
CA PHE A 92 3.96 13.80 -13.15
C PHE A 92 4.17 15.02 -14.07
N ARG A 93 4.77 14.83 -15.26
CA ARG A 93 4.72 15.81 -16.36
C ARG A 93 3.42 15.74 -17.18
N ARG A 94 2.49 14.87 -16.81
CA ARG A 94 1.19 14.69 -17.47
C ARG A 94 1.31 14.20 -18.91
N GLU A 95 2.35 13.45 -19.24
CA GLU A 95 2.49 12.81 -20.54
C GLU A 95 1.41 11.73 -20.68
N GLU A 96 0.65 11.80 -21.77
CA GLU A 96 -0.60 11.04 -21.90
C GLU A 96 -0.41 9.53 -21.88
N ASP A 97 0.64 9.03 -22.52
CA ASP A 97 0.99 7.60 -22.49
C ASP A 97 1.42 7.11 -21.11
N ALA A 98 2.07 7.97 -20.31
CA ALA A 98 2.41 7.63 -18.92
C ALA A 98 1.16 7.62 -18.02
N VAL A 99 0.19 8.50 -18.28
CA VAL A 99 -1.13 8.47 -17.60
C VAL A 99 -1.90 7.20 -18.00
N GLU A 100 -1.84 6.79 -19.25
CA GLU A 100 -2.42 5.53 -19.73
C GLU A 100 -1.84 4.33 -18.96
N ARG A 101 -0.50 4.23 -18.81
CA ARG A 101 0.17 3.17 -18.06
C ARG A 101 -0.29 3.10 -16.61
N MET A 102 -0.46 4.26 -15.97
CA MET A 102 -0.98 4.31 -14.59
C MET A 102 -2.41 3.76 -14.51
N ASN A 103 -3.27 4.11 -15.46
CA ASN A 103 -4.64 3.60 -15.52
C ASN A 103 -4.69 2.10 -15.77
N GLU A 104 -3.86 1.61 -16.70
CA GLU A 104 -3.73 0.18 -16.96
C GLU A 104 -3.30 -0.58 -15.69
N ALA A 105 -2.33 -0.05 -14.94
CA ALA A 105 -1.86 -0.67 -13.70
C ALA A 105 -2.96 -0.75 -12.63
N LEU A 106 -3.75 0.30 -12.46
CA LEU A 106 -4.90 0.30 -11.54
C LEU A 106 -5.97 -0.73 -11.96
N ILE A 107 -6.28 -0.81 -13.26
CA ILE A 107 -7.25 -1.78 -13.79
C ILE A 107 -6.73 -3.21 -13.64
N LEU A 108 -5.48 -3.47 -14.03
CA LEU A 108 -4.86 -4.79 -13.89
C LEU A 108 -4.80 -5.26 -12.44
N THR A 109 -4.57 -4.35 -11.50
CA THR A 109 -4.61 -4.67 -10.07
C THR A 109 -6.01 -5.10 -9.64
N GLY A 110 -7.05 -4.41 -10.11
CA GLY A 110 -8.44 -4.78 -9.85
C GLY A 110 -8.80 -6.14 -10.43
N ILE A 111 -8.43 -6.41 -11.68
CA ILE A 111 -8.60 -7.70 -12.33
C ILE A 111 -7.87 -8.81 -11.55
N SER A 112 -6.66 -8.51 -11.07
CA SER A 112 -5.86 -9.45 -10.30
C SER A 112 -6.53 -9.86 -8.99
N MET A 113 -7.22 -8.94 -8.31
CA MET A 113 -8.03 -9.26 -7.14
C MET A 113 -9.20 -10.19 -7.48
N GLY A 114 -9.88 -9.96 -8.61
CA GLY A 114 -10.96 -10.83 -9.03
C GLY A 114 -10.51 -12.23 -9.45
N ILE A 115 -9.37 -12.37 -10.12
CA ILE A 115 -8.80 -13.67 -10.47
C ILE A 115 -8.52 -14.49 -9.21
N THR A 116 -8.03 -13.86 -8.15
CA THR A 116 -7.69 -14.55 -6.89
C THR A 116 -8.88 -14.70 -5.95
N GLY A 117 -9.94 -13.91 -6.13
CA GLY A 117 -11.10 -13.85 -5.22
C GLY A 117 -10.83 -13.15 -3.89
N TYR A 118 -9.66 -12.48 -3.74
CA TYR A 118 -9.29 -11.73 -2.53
C TYR A 118 -8.26 -10.65 -2.81
N THR A 119 -8.05 -9.75 -1.85
CA THR A 119 -7.28 -8.51 -2.07
C THR A 119 -5.77 -8.62 -1.83
N ARG A 120 -5.21 -9.84 -1.70
CA ARG A 120 -3.76 -10.05 -1.48
C ARG A 120 -2.87 -9.38 -2.52
N PRO A 121 -3.20 -9.42 -3.82
CA PRO A 121 -2.35 -8.80 -4.84
C PRO A 121 -2.21 -7.29 -4.70
N ALA A 122 -3.14 -6.64 -3.98
CA ALA A 122 -3.26 -5.19 -3.94
C ALA A 122 -3.19 -4.56 -2.55
N SER A 123 -3.26 -5.36 -1.47
CA SER A 123 -3.43 -4.83 -0.11
C SER A 123 -2.69 -5.71 0.89
N GLY A 124 -1.76 -5.13 1.61
CA GLY A 124 -0.94 -5.75 2.66
C GLY A 124 -0.86 -4.86 3.90
N SER A 125 0.29 -4.85 4.53
CA SER A 125 0.61 -4.08 5.74
C SER A 125 0.46 -2.57 5.54
N GLU A 126 0.80 -2.06 4.37
CA GLU A 126 0.64 -0.64 4.04
C GLU A 126 -0.83 -0.19 4.12
N HIS A 127 -1.75 -1.02 3.66
CA HIS A 127 -3.17 -0.72 3.78
C HIS A 127 -3.68 -0.84 5.22
N HIS A 128 -3.09 -1.72 6.04
CA HIS A 128 -3.44 -1.78 7.45
C HIS A 128 -3.12 -0.47 8.17
N LEU A 129 -1.93 0.10 7.93
CA LEU A 129 -1.55 1.39 8.50
C LEU A 129 -2.41 2.54 7.95
N ALA A 130 -2.60 2.59 6.63
CA ALA A 130 -3.43 3.62 5.99
C ALA A 130 -4.85 3.63 6.57
N HIS A 131 -5.48 2.45 6.69
CA HIS A 131 -6.82 2.33 7.28
C HIS A 131 -6.85 2.65 8.77
N TYR A 132 -5.77 2.35 9.52
CA TYR A 132 -5.68 2.74 10.92
C TYR A 132 -5.77 4.27 11.08
N TRP A 133 -5.03 5.01 10.24
CA TRP A 133 -5.06 6.48 10.27
C TRP A 133 -6.40 7.06 9.81
N GLU A 134 -6.99 6.49 8.76
CA GLU A 134 -8.33 6.87 8.28
C GLU A 134 -9.40 6.68 9.38
N LEU A 135 -9.42 5.52 10.03
CA LEU A 135 -10.39 5.24 11.10
C LEU A 135 -10.19 6.14 12.30
N ALA A 136 -8.93 6.39 12.71
CA ALA A 136 -8.62 7.31 13.81
C ALA A 136 -9.08 8.76 13.51
N ALA A 137 -8.97 9.20 12.26
CA ALA A 137 -9.46 10.52 11.85
C ALA A 137 -10.99 10.58 11.80
N ILE A 138 -11.65 9.53 11.28
CA ILE A 138 -13.13 9.43 11.26
C ILE A 138 -13.69 9.45 12.69
N GLU A 139 -13.08 8.70 13.62
CA GLU A 139 -13.50 8.66 15.02
C GLU A 139 -13.40 10.05 15.68
N LYS A 140 -12.38 10.82 15.35
CA LYS A 140 -12.17 12.18 15.85
C LYS A 140 -12.97 13.23 15.09
N GLY A 141 -13.65 12.87 14.01
CA GLY A 141 -14.38 13.82 13.17
C GLY A 141 -13.50 14.85 12.45
N VAL A 142 -12.24 14.49 12.13
CA VAL A 142 -11.28 15.34 11.44
C VAL A 142 -10.99 14.82 10.02
N PRO A 143 -10.58 15.71 9.08
CA PRO A 143 -10.15 15.28 7.76
C PRO A 143 -8.97 14.30 7.85
N HIS A 144 -8.94 13.32 6.94
CA HIS A 144 -7.79 12.43 6.76
C HIS A 144 -7.14 12.66 5.38
N PRO A 145 -5.86 12.31 5.20
CA PRO A 145 -5.21 12.35 3.90
C PRO A 145 -5.96 11.48 2.88
N LEU A 146 -5.74 11.74 1.60
CA LEU A 146 -6.22 10.84 0.55
C LEU A 146 -5.63 9.43 0.76
N HIS A 147 -6.46 8.41 0.53
CA HIS A 147 -6.11 7.01 0.78
C HIS A 147 -4.75 6.61 0.21
N GLY A 148 -4.53 6.89 -1.06
CA GLY A 148 -3.28 6.50 -1.72
C GLY A 148 -2.05 7.25 -1.19
N ASN A 149 -2.18 8.48 -0.68
CA ASN A 149 -1.09 9.18 -0.01
C ASN A 149 -0.73 8.48 1.32
N SER A 150 -1.73 8.03 2.07
CA SER A 150 -1.55 7.21 3.27
C SER A 150 -0.91 5.86 2.94
N VAL A 151 -1.36 5.18 1.88
CA VAL A 151 -0.78 3.91 1.42
C VAL A 151 0.68 4.09 1.01
N GLY A 152 1.01 5.17 0.28
CA GLY A 152 2.38 5.48 -0.13
C GLY A 152 3.32 5.63 1.06
N LEU A 153 2.98 6.47 2.03
CA LEU A 153 3.76 6.63 3.26
C LEU A 153 3.86 5.32 4.04
N ALA A 154 2.76 4.60 4.18
CA ALA A 154 2.69 3.33 4.90
C ALA A 154 3.55 2.24 4.25
N SER A 155 3.73 2.28 2.91
CA SER A 155 4.61 1.34 2.21
C SER A 155 6.08 1.56 2.58
N ILE A 156 6.52 2.82 2.80
CA ILE A 156 7.87 3.12 3.32
C ILE A 156 8.01 2.52 4.73
N ALA A 157 7.03 2.75 5.61
CA ALA A 157 7.05 2.20 6.96
C ALA A 157 7.10 0.66 6.97
N SER A 158 6.30 0.00 6.11
CA SER A 158 6.32 -1.45 5.96
C SER A 158 7.68 -1.95 5.45
N ALA A 159 8.29 -1.26 4.49
CA ALA A 159 9.62 -1.58 3.99
C ALA A 159 10.70 -1.46 5.08
N GLU A 160 10.59 -0.47 5.98
CA GLU A 160 11.49 -0.36 7.14
C GLU A 160 11.38 -1.57 8.08
N VAL A 161 10.14 -2.06 8.32
CA VAL A 161 9.95 -3.29 9.10
C VAL A 161 10.60 -4.48 8.39
N TYR A 162 10.41 -4.62 7.07
CA TYR A 162 11.05 -5.66 6.28
C TYR A 162 12.58 -5.56 6.33
N ASP A 163 13.16 -4.37 6.22
CA ASP A 163 14.62 -4.17 6.28
C ASP A 163 15.18 -4.61 7.64
N ILE A 164 14.52 -4.26 8.75
CA ILE A 164 14.95 -4.67 10.10
C ILE A 164 14.82 -6.18 10.27
N MET A 165 13.69 -6.76 9.89
CA MET A 165 13.39 -8.17 10.10
C MET A 165 14.21 -9.09 9.17
N SER A 166 14.50 -8.67 7.94
CA SER A 166 15.32 -9.44 7.00
C SER A 166 16.76 -9.68 7.47
N ARG A 167 17.27 -8.83 8.34
CA ARG A 167 18.61 -9.00 8.96
C ARG A 167 18.64 -10.07 10.05
N ARG A 168 17.47 -10.49 10.53
CA ARG A 168 17.32 -11.42 11.65
C ARG A 168 16.69 -12.76 11.25
N PHE A 169 15.92 -12.77 10.16
CA PHE A 169 15.16 -13.93 9.70
C PHE A 169 15.36 -14.16 8.19
N GLU A 170 15.97 -15.30 7.86
CA GLU A 170 16.23 -15.70 6.48
C GLU A 170 14.96 -15.74 5.62
N VAL A 171 13.86 -16.31 6.15
CA VAL A 171 12.57 -16.35 5.46
C VAL A 171 12.06 -14.95 5.08
N VAL A 172 12.36 -13.91 5.87
CA VAL A 172 11.99 -12.52 5.53
C VAL A 172 12.96 -11.95 4.48
N ALA A 173 14.23 -12.32 4.53
CA ALA A 173 15.21 -11.91 3.52
C ALA A 173 14.87 -12.48 2.14
N GLU A 174 14.41 -13.73 2.06
CA GLU A 174 14.00 -14.42 0.82
C GLU A 174 12.74 -13.82 0.18
N VAL A 175 11.95 -13.04 0.91
CA VAL A 175 10.79 -12.32 0.34
C VAL A 175 11.22 -11.27 -0.69
N HIS A 176 12.44 -10.74 -0.59
CA HIS A 176 12.95 -9.67 -1.45
C HIS A 176 12.02 -8.43 -1.46
N ALA A 177 11.62 -7.98 -0.29
CA ALA A 177 10.81 -6.77 -0.14
C ALA A 177 11.57 -5.53 -0.66
N PRO A 178 10.86 -4.47 -1.11
CA PRO A 178 11.50 -3.25 -1.57
C PRO A 178 12.33 -2.62 -0.45
N LYS A 179 13.47 -2.04 -0.81
CA LYS A 179 14.29 -1.30 0.16
C LYS A 179 13.63 0.04 0.50
N PRO A 180 13.70 0.50 1.76
CA PRO A 180 13.13 1.79 2.17
C PRO A 180 13.64 2.96 1.33
N ASP A 181 14.95 3.00 1.05
CA ASP A 181 15.57 4.08 0.27
C ASP A 181 15.06 4.11 -1.17
N PHE A 182 14.84 2.97 -1.80
CA PHE A 182 14.21 2.90 -3.12
C PHE A 182 12.82 3.53 -3.12
N LEU A 183 11.98 3.17 -2.14
CA LEU A 183 10.64 3.76 -2.02
C LEU A 183 10.71 5.27 -1.75
N ARG A 184 11.60 5.72 -0.86
CA ARG A 184 11.81 7.15 -0.61
C ARG A 184 12.21 7.90 -1.87
N GLU A 185 13.11 7.34 -2.67
CA GLU A 185 13.56 7.97 -3.91
C GLU A 185 12.40 8.17 -4.91
N ILE A 186 11.61 7.12 -5.16
CA ILE A 186 10.51 7.20 -6.13
C ILE A 186 9.37 8.10 -5.64
N TYR A 187 9.05 8.10 -4.34
CA TYR A 187 8.06 9.02 -3.77
C TYR A 187 8.56 10.46 -3.72
N ALA A 188 9.85 10.70 -3.50
CA ALA A 188 10.44 12.03 -3.61
C ALA A 188 10.33 12.60 -5.05
N LYS A 189 10.60 11.76 -6.07
CA LYS A 189 10.38 12.13 -7.49
C LYS A 189 8.92 12.47 -7.79
N ALA A 190 7.98 11.81 -7.12
CA ALA A 190 6.56 12.09 -7.24
C ALA A 190 6.12 13.34 -6.45
N GLY A 191 6.97 13.91 -5.59
CA GLY A 191 6.63 14.97 -4.66
C GLY A 191 5.60 14.51 -3.62
N SER A 192 5.60 13.23 -3.27
CA SER A 192 4.74 12.62 -2.25
C SER A 192 5.36 12.75 -0.87
N ALA A 193 4.53 12.65 0.18
CA ALA A 193 4.99 12.70 1.56
C ALA A 193 5.95 11.54 1.88
N LEU A 194 7.01 11.85 2.62
CA LEU A 194 8.03 10.88 3.07
C LEU A 194 8.02 10.68 4.59
N THR A 195 7.34 11.58 5.31
CA THR A 195 7.22 11.55 6.77
C THR A 195 5.77 11.61 7.23
N PRO A 196 5.43 11.05 8.40
CA PRO A 196 4.07 11.15 8.96
C PRO A 196 3.60 12.59 9.14
N ALA A 197 4.49 13.50 9.54
CA ALA A 197 4.17 14.90 9.78
C ALA A 197 3.68 15.62 8.52
N GLU A 198 4.21 15.28 7.34
CA GLU A 198 3.78 15.84 6.05
C GLU A 198 2.34 15.46 5.67
N LEU A 199 1.82 14.38 6.25
CA LEU A 199 0.40 13.97 6.13
C LEU A 199 -0.45 14.36 7.33
N GLY A 200 0.09 15.16 8.28
CA GLY A 200 -0.62 15.55 9.49
C GLY A 200 -0.85 14.40 10.50
N ILE A 201 -0.08 13.32 10.37
CA ILE A 201 -0.12 12.18 11.29
C ILE A 201 0.85 12.46 12.45
N SER A 202 0.34 12.52 13.69
CA SER A 202 1.19 12.74 14.85
C SER A 202 2.12 11.56 15.11
N ASN A 203 3.25 11.81 15.78
CA ASN A 203 4.20 10.76 16.14
C ASN A 203 3.56 9.68 17.03
N GLU A 204 2.64 10.08 17.92
CA GLU A 204 1.92 9.16 18.79
C GLU A 204 1.01 8.24 17.97
N LEU A 205 0.20 8.80 17.06
CA LEU A 205 -0.69 8.03 16.19
C LEU A 205 0.11 7.11 15.25
N PHE A 206 1.24 7.61 14.72
CA PHE A 206 2.12 6.80 13.89
C PHE A 206 2.69 5.60 14.66
N LEU A 207 3.28 5.83 15.84
CA LEU A 207 3.81 4.75 16.68
C LEU A 207 2.71 3.76 17.10
N GLU A 208 1.54 4.28 17.46
CA GLU A 208 0.38 3.46 17.82
C GLU A 208 -0.06 2.57 16.64
N SER A 209 -0.09 3.11 15.42
CA SER A 209 -0.45 2.36 14.22
C SER A 209 0.53 1.23 13.92
N LEU A 210 1.83 1.44 14.11
CA LEU A 210 2.86 0.39 13.95
C LEU A 210 2.65 -0.79 14.93
N ARG A 211 2.15 -0.50 16.14
CA ARG A 211 1.88 -1.50 17.19
C ARG A 211 0.53 -2.21 17.01
N ASN A 212 -0.46 -1.54 16.43
CA ASN A 212 -1.84 -2.03 16.43
C ASN A 212 -2.43 -2.23 15.03
N GLY A 213 -1.77 -1.73 13.97
CA GLY A 213 -2.27 -1.80 12.59
C GLY A 213 -2.61 -3.21 12.12
N TYR A 214 -1.91 -4.23 12.59
CA TYR A 214 -2.20 -5.63 12.27
C TYR A 214 -3.59 -6.10 12.72
N LYS A 215 -4.24 -5.37 13.64
CA LYS A 215 -5.59 -5.69 14.16
C LYS A 215 -6.71 -5.22 13.23
N ILE A 216 -6.42 -4.36 12.26
CA ILE A 216 -7.42 -3.76 11.35
C ILE A 216 -8.18 -4.82 10.55
N ARG A 217 -7.49 -5.89 10.17
CA ARG A 217 -8.10 -7.03 9.45
C ARG A 217 -7.45 -8.34 9.88
N PRO A 218 -8.19 -9.46 9.82
CA PRO A 218 -7.65 -10.79 10.10
C PRO A 218 -6.78 -11.28 8.92
N ARG A 219 -5.73 -10.54 8.61
CA ARG A 219 -4.79 -10.81 7.52
C ARG A 219 -3.37 -10.80 8.05
N TYR A 220 -2.64 -11.88 7.82
CA TYR A 220 -1.25 -11.99 8.22
C TYR A 220 -0.36 -11.09 7.35
N THR A 221 0.56 -10.37 7.97
CA THR A 221 1.48 -9.43 7.34
C THR A 221 2.81 -9.44 8.08
N ILE A 222 3.79 -8.67 7.63
CA ILE A 222 5.06 -8.51 8.33
C ILE A 222 4.89 -8.04 9.79
N PHE A 223 3.85 -7.25 10.09
CA PHE A 223 3.55 -6.84 11.47
C PHE A 223 3.12 -8.01 12.36
N ASN A 224 2.33 -8.95 11.82
CA ASN A 224 1.98 -10.17 12.54
C ASN A 224 3.22 -11.03 12.77
N PHE A 225 4.05 -11.20 11.74
CA PHE A 225 5.32 -11.92 11.86
C PHE A 225 6.22 -11.32 12.94
N THR A 226 6.37 -10.00 12.96
CA THR A 226 7.17 -9.27 13.94
C THR A 226 6.61 -9.45 15.37
N ARG A 227 5.28 -9.40 15.53
CA ARG A 227 4.59 -9.67 16.80
C ARG A 227 4.84 -11.10 17.29
N ASP A 228 4.68 -12.08 16.41
CA ASP A 228 4.79 -13.49 16.77
C ASP A 228 6.20 -13.89 17.23
N HIS A 229 7.20 -13.09 16.82
CA HIS A 229 8.58 -13.21 17.30
C HIS A 229 8.91 -12.29 18.50
N GLY A 230 7.91 -11.64 19.10
CA GLY A 230 8.09 -10.80 20.29
C GLY A 230 8.85 -9.49 20.07
N MET A 231 8.94 -9.03 18.81
CA MET A 231 9.79 -7.89 18.42
C MET A 231 9.00 -6.63 18.05
N LEU A 232 7.68 -6.66 18.12
CA LEU A 232 6.83 -5.60 17.57
C LEU A 232 7.12 -4.23 18.20
N ASP A 233 7.27 -4.15 19.54
CA ASP A 233 7.52 -2.88 20.23
C ASP A 233 8.90 -2.30 19.90
N GLU A 234 9.93 -3.15 19.85
CA GLU A 234 11.30 -2.74 19.49
C GLU A 234 11.32 -2.19 18.05
N VAL A 235 10.77 -2.97 17.10
CA VAL A 235 10.77 -2.62 15.68
C VAL A 235 9.91 -1.37 15.43
N ALA A 236 8.73 -1.26 16.05
CA ALA A 236 7.90 -0.06 15.93
C ALA A 236 8.62 1.19 16.42
N GLY A 237 9.33 1.11 17.55
CA GLY A 237 10.14 2.22 18.07
C GLY A 237 11.29 2.61 17.13
N GLU A 238 11.96 1.63 16.51
CA GLU A 238 13.03 1.89 15.54
C GLU A 238 12.50 2.52 14.26
N VAL A 239 11.41 1.98 13.69
CA VAL A 239 10.75 2.55 12.50
C VAL A 239 10.28 3.98 12.75
N ALA A 240 9.66 4.25 13.90
CA ALA A 240 9.21 5.59 14.26
C ALA A 240 10.39 6.60 14.30
N LYS A 241 11.55 6.20 14.80
CA LYS A 241 12.78 7.03 14.79
C LYS A 241 13.31 7.28 13.38
N ARG A 242 13.25 6.28 12.49
CA ARG A 242 13.71 6.40 11.10
C ARG A 242 12.79 7.27 10.25
N MET A 243 11.48 7.19 10.50
CA MET A 243 10.45 7.92 9.75
C MET A 243 10.18 9.35 10.29
N GLY A 244 10.57 9.64 11.52
CA GLY A 244 10.41 10.96 12.15
C GLY A 244 11.58 11.92 11.92
N ARG A 245 12.55 11.55 11.08
CA ARG A 245 13.70 12.40 10.67
C ARG A 245 13.43 12.97 9.29
#